data_e13548ed4958e5a8dcdd04eaf4be2aa3
#
_entry.id   e13548ed4958e5a8dcdd04eaf4be2aa3
#
_cell.length_a   1.000
_cell.length_b   1.000
_cell.length_c   1.000
_cell.angle_alpha   90.00
_cell.angle_beta   90.00
_cell.angle_gamma   90.00
#
_symmetry.space_group_name_H-M   'P 1'
#
loop_
_entity.id
_entity.type
_entity.pdbx_description
1 polymer ?
#
loop_
_entity_poly.entity_id
_entity_poly.type
_entity_poly.pdbx_seq_one_letter_code
_entity_poly.pdbx_strand_id
1 'polypeptide(L)'
;MSYLKYVQIYAFKHMIIVIYQYVIMKSLPQPLTLLLPASLHDLCQAEDFAANTALFLTGEQPRWMFFVLTGEVVLERHGIDGQQACLQRCQSGFVGEASVTSSRYHCDGRTTLSTRVTKVPIQALRQALKNDVAFAERWIAMLSREVRQLRLQNERLSLPKVQDRLLHLIETEGTGGRYALTCSVKDLAKQLAVTHESLYRSIARLVEVRRIERGDDFLTLKFGSTSGKIDDPRHKSAVRTIPAHRD
;
A
#
# COMPACT_ATOMS: atom_id res chain seq x y z
N MET A 1 -46.64 15.18 27.85
CA MET A 1 -46.06 14.03 27.10
C MET A 1 -45.38 13.13 28.15
N SER A 2 -45.80 11.84 28.29
CA SER A 2 -45.46 10.97 29.41
C SER A 2 -43.97 10.62 29.42
N TYR A 3 -43.34 10.65 30.58
CA TYR A 3 -41.96 10.20 30.87
C TYR A 3 -41.62 8.83 30.24
N LEU A 4 -42.60 7.93 30.16
CA LEU A 4 -42.48 6.63 29.49
C LEU A 4 -42.16 6.76 27.97
N LYS A 5 -42.76 7.70 27.26
CA LYS A 5 -42.45 7.91 25.84
C LYS A 5 -41.02 8.42 25.62
N TYR A 6 -40.53 9.25 26.53
CA TYR A 6 -39.16 9.75 26.45
C TYR A 6 -38.13 8.66 26.64
N VAL A 7 -38.33 7.78 27.62
CA VAL A 7 -37.46 6.61 27.89
C VAL A 7 -37.47 5.63 26.70
N GLN A 8 -38.62 5.35 26.11
CA GLN A 8 -38.73 4.48 24.95
C GLN A 8 -37.98 5.05 23.71
N ILE A 9 -38.09 6.35 23.46
CA ILE A 9 -37.38 7.00 22.33
C ILE A 9 -35.88 6.99 22.58
N TYR A 10 -35.43 7.20 23.83
CA TYR A 10 -34.02 7.17 24.16
C TYR A 10 -33.42 5.77 24.02
N ALA A 11 -34.10 4.74 24.52
CA ALA A 11 -33.71 3.34 24.37
C ALA A 11 -33.64 2.91 22.89
N PHE A 12 -34.63 3.33 22.10
CA PHE A 12 -34.66 3.01 20.65
C PHE A 12 -33.52 3.71 19.89
N LYS A 13 -33.23 4.99 20.18
CA LYS A 13 -32.08 5.69 19.62
C LYS A 13 -30.75 5.02 20.01
N HIS A 14 -30.61 4.64 21.26
CA HIS A 14 -29.39 3.96 21.75
C HIS A 14 -29.23 2.59 21.09
N MET A 15 -30.31 1.84 20.91
CA MET A 15 -30.31 0.56 20.19
C MET A 15 -29.94 0.75 18.72
N ILE A 16 -30.46 1.75 18.03
CA ILE A 16 -30.11 2.07 16.64
C ILE A 16 -28.62 2.44 16.54
N ILE A 17 -28.10 3.26 17.46
CA ILE A 17 -26.68 3.63 17.49
C ILE A 17 -25.81 2.40 17.69
N VAL A 18 -26.16 1.52 18.61
CA VAL A 18 -25.44 0.27 18.88
C VAL A 18 -25.48 -0.67 17.67
N ILE A 19 -26.66 -0.82 17.05
CA ILE A 19 -26.81 -1.63 15.81
C ILE A 19 -26.00 -1.00 14.66
N TYR A 20 -26.06 0.32 14.51
CA TYR A 20 -25.31 1.04 13.46
C TYR A 20 -23.80 0.92 13.67
N GLN A 21 -23.32 1.05 14.92
CA GLN A 21 -21.93 0.82 15.28
C GLN A 21 -21.54 -0.65 15.04
N TYR A 22 -22.40 -1.60 15.40
CA TYR A 22 -22.16 -3.04 15.19
C TYR A 22 -22.10 -3.39 13.69
N VAL A 23 -22.99 -2.80 12.87
CA VAL A 23 -23.01 -3.00 11.42
C VAL A 23 -21.79 -2.35 10.76
N ILE A 24 -21.39 -1.14 11.20
CA ILE A 24 -20.16 -0.49 10.70
C ILE A 24 -18.92 -1.26 11.13
N MET A 25 -18.87 -1.79 12.36
CA MET A 25 -17.77 -2.60 12.85
C MET A 25 -17.63 -3.95 12.10
N LYS A 26 -18.74 -4.47 11.54
CA LYS A 26 -18.76 -5.73 10.76
C LYS A 26 -18.57 -5.52 9.26
N SER A 27 -18.72 -4.31 8.74
CA SER A 27 -18.51 -4.08 7.31
C SER A 27 -17.02 -4.16 6.99
N LEU A 28 -16.68 -5.08 6.09
CA LEU A 28 -15.33 -5.17 5.56
C LEU A 28 -14.97 -3.88 4.82
N PRO A 29 -13.71 -3.44 4.89
CA PRO A 29 -13.20 -2.34 4.06
C PRO A 29 -13.47 -2.60 2.58
N GLN A 30 -13.80 -1.55 1.83
CA GLN A 30 -14.09 -1.66 0.41
C GLN A 30 -13.00 -2.42 -0.40
N PRO A 31 -11.68 -2.22 -0.18
CA PRO A 31 -10.67 -3.00 -0.89
C PRO A 31 -10.78 -4.51 -0.65
N LEU A 32 -11.16 -4.92 0.57
CA LEU A 32 -11.36 -6.33 0.90
C LEU A 32 -12.67 -6.88 0.31
N THR A 33 -13.77 -6.13 0.35
CA THR A 33 -15.04 -6.56 -0.25
C THR A 33 -14.95 -6.72 -1.76
N LEU A 34 -14.15 -5.90 -2.45
CA LEU A 34 -13.91 -6.01 -3.88
C LEU A 34 -12.99 -7.16 -4.26
N LEU A 35 -12.04 -7.48 -3.39
CA LEU A 35 -11.08 -8.56 -3.64
C LEU A 35 -11.62 -9.92 -3.25
N LEU A 36 -12.08 -10.06 -1.99
CA LEU A 36 -12.44 -11.36 -1.40
C LEU A 36 -13.82 -11.84 -1.87
N PRO A 37 -14.02 -13.14 -2.08
CA PRO A 37 -15.35 -13.71 -2.29
C PRO A 37 -16.20 -13.58 -1.02
N ALA A 38 -17.52 -13.47 -1.18
CA ALA A 38 -18.45 -13.30 -0.07
C ALA A 38 -18.32 -14.39 1.02
N SER A 39 -17.94 -15.60 0.64
CA SER A 39 -17.71 -16.73 1.56
C SER A 39 -16.60 -16.49 2.58
N LEU A 40 -15.70 -15.53 2.34
CA LEU A 40 -14.63 -15.16 3.26
C LEU A 40 -15.00 -13.97 4.17
N HIS A 41 -16.04 -13.20 3.84
CA HIS A 41 -16.36 -11.96 4.53
C HIS A 41 -16.63 -12.19 6.02
N ASP A 42 -17.45 -13.19 6.37
CA ASP A 42 -17.80 -13.51 7.76
C ASP A 42 -16.65 -14.14 8.57
N LEU A 43 -15.62 -14.62 7.88
CA LEU A 43 -14.42 -15.20 8.49
C LEU A 43 -13.36 -14.14 8.83
N CYS A 44 -13.48 -12.94 8.28
CA CYS A 44 -12.59 -11.84 8.56
C CYS A 44 -12.87 -11.23 9.93
N GLN A 45 -11.81 -10.80 10.61
CA GLN A 45 -11.89 -10.25 11.98
C GLN A 45 -11.18 -8.91 12.03
N ALA A 46 -11.88 -7.87 12.48
CA ALA A 46 -11.25 -6.59 12.83
C ALA A 46 -10.59 -6.68 14.19
N GLU A 47 -9.38 -6.16 14.32
CA GLU A 47 -8.62 -6.16 15.57
C GLU A 47 -7.78 -4.89 15.69
N ASP A 48 -7.70 -4.36 16.92
CA ASP A 48 -6.89 -3.20 17.26
C ASP A 48 -5.64 -3.66 18.03
N PHE A 49 -4.49 -3.18 17.59
CA PHE A 49 -3.20 -3.47 18.20
C PHE A 49 -2.57 -2.20 18.75
N ALA A 50 -2.01 -2.27 19.94
CA ALA A 50 -1.19 -1.20 20.49
C ALA A 50 0.09 -1.01 19.64
N ALA A 51 0.73 0.14 19.79
CA ALA A 51 2.05 0.37 19.18
C ALA A 51 3.07 -0.67 19.69
N ASN A 52 4.05 -1.01 18.86
CA ASN A 52 5.12 -1.96 19.14
C ASN A 52 4.66 -3.41 19.43
N THR A 53 3.50 -3.81 18.90
CA THR A 53 2.97 -5.17 19.02
C THR A 53 3.33 -6.00 17.79
N ALA A 54 3.80 -7.23 18.00
CA ALA A 54 4.03 -8.18 16.89
C ALA A 54 2.68 -8.76 16.42
N LEU A 55 2.43 -8.72 15.11
CA LEU A 55 1.33 -9.42 14.46
C LEU A 55 1.70 -10.87 14.16
N PHE A 56 2.96 -11.08 13.78
CA PHE A 56 3.57 -12.39 13.51
C PHE A 56 5.09 -12.26 13.56
N LEU A 57 5.75 -13.40 13.78
CA LEU A 57 7.20 -13.49 13.82
C LEU A 57 7.73 -14.41 12.71
N THR A 58 8.96 -14.15 12.31
CA THR A 58 9.71 -14.99 11.37
C THR A 58 9.73 -16.43 11.86
N GLY A 59 9.43 -17.36 10.96
CA GLY A 59 9.45 -18.79 11.26
C GLY A 59 8.14 -19.34 11.83
N GLU A 60 7.21 -18.51 12.27
CA GLU A 60 5.87 -18.97 12.68
C GLU A 60 5.06 -19.45 11.49
N GLN A 61 4.11 -20.37 11.75
CA GLN A 61 3.17 -20.83 10.74
C GLN A 61 2.17 -19.72 10.39
N PRO A 62 2.03 -19.36 9.09
CA PRO A 62 1.11 -18.33 8.69
C PRO A 62 -0.35 -18.75 8.92
N ARG A 63 -1.00 -18.07 9.86
CA ARG A 63 -2.43 -18.27 10.18
C ARG A 63 -3.29 -17.17 9.60
N TRP A 64 -2.77 -15.95 9.52
CA TRP A 64 -3.49 -14.74 9.14
C TRP A 64 -2.74 -13.96 8.07
N MET A 65 -3.46 -13.45 7.10
CA MET A 65 -3.09 -12.29 6.33
C MET A 65 -3.79 -11.08 6.94
N PHE A 66 -3.18 -9.92 6.89
CA PHE A 66 -3.71 -8.71 7.50
C PHE A 66 -3.95 -7.65 6.43
N PHE A 67 -5.00 -6.85 6.61
CA PHE A 67 -5.20 -5.61 5.87
C PHE A 67 -5.17 -4.46 6.87
N VAL A 68 -4.21 -3.55 6.71
CA VAL A 68 -4.03 -2.38 7.56
C VAL A 68 -5.05 -1.32 7.17
N LEU A 69 -5.89 -0.90 8.14
CA LEU A 69 -6.92 0.11 7.96
C LEU A 69 -6.41 1.49 8.38
N THR A 70 -5.80 1.54 9.55
CA THR A 70 -5.21 2.75 10.15
C THR A 70 -3.99 2.38 10.96
N GLY A 71 -3.08 3.32 11.17
CA GLY A 71 -1.83 3.08 11.87
C GLY A 71 -0.69 2.70 10.91
N GLU A 72 0.26 1.91 11.36
CA GLU A 72 1.39 1.46 10.54
C GLU A 72 1.90 0.10 11.01
N VAL A 73 2.10 -0.81 10.07
CA VAL A 73 2.81 -2.08 10.25
C VAL A 73 4.14 -2.01 9.50
N VAL A 74 5.21 -2.41 10.15
CA VAL A 74 6.53 -2.56 9.54
C VAL A 74 6.86 -4.03 9.40
N LEU A 75 7.26 -4.43 8.19
CA LEU A 75 7.86 -5.72 7.92
C LEU A 75 9.38 -5.58 8.09
N GLU A 76 9.95 -6.42 8.93
CA GLU A 76 11.36 -6.32 9.27
C GLU A 76 12.01 -7.70 9.37
N ARG A 77 13.30 -7.73 9.15
CA ARG A 77 14.13 -8.93 9.33
C ARG A 77 15.33 -8.60 10.18
N HIS A 78 15.59 -9.46 11.13
CA HIS A 78 16.80 -9.39 11.96
C HIS A 78 17.90 -10.22 11.32
N GLY A 79 19.04 -9.62 11.08
CA GLY A 79 20.26 -10.31 10.62
C GLY A 79 20.94 -11.03 11.78
N ILE A 80 21.88 -11.92 11.45
CA ILE A 80 22.69 -12.69 12.41
C ILE A 80 23.44 -11.76 13.37
N ASP A 81 23.85 -10.60 12.89
CA ASP A 81 24.60 -9.58 13.66
C ASP A 81 23.70 -8.63 14.46
N GLY A 82 22.41 -8.95 14.59
CA GLY A 82 21.43 -8.09 15.28
C GLY A 82 21.01 -6.84 14.48
N GLN A 83 21.48 -6.67 13.26
CA GLN A 83 21.04 -5.58 12.39
C GLN A 83 19.60 -5.81 11.95
N GLN A 84 18.80 -4.76 12.04
CA GLN A 84 17.39 -4.78 11.63
C GLN A 84 17.25 -4.16 10.24
N ALA A 85 16.73 -4.93 9.29
CA ALA A 85 16.39 -4.48 7.96
C ALA A 85 14.88 -4.26 7.85
N CYS A 86 14.46 -3.03 7.55
CA CYS A 86 13.08 -2.72 7.21
C CYS A 86 12.83 -3.14 5.75
N LEU A 87 11.93 -4.10 5.56
CA LEU A 87 11.54 -4.58 4.23
C LEU A 87 10.42 -3.74 3.63
N GLN A 88 9.42 -3.38 4.45
CA GLN A 88 8.26 -2.63 4.00
C GLN A 88 7.63 -1.86 5.18
N ARG A 89 7.04 -0.71 4.89
CA ARG A 89 6.13 0.03 5.78
C ARG A 89 4.76 0.07 5.14
N CYS A 90 3.74 -0.36 5.85
CA CYS A 90 2.37 -0.42 5.39
C CYS A 90 1.48 0.40 6.31
N GLN A 91 0.90 1.49 5.79
CA GLN A 91 -0.10 2.32 6.49
C GLN A 91 -1.52 2.03 6.01
N SER A 92 -1.66 1.47 4.81
CA SER A 92 -2.92 0.98 4.25
C SER A 92 -2.62 -0.08 3.19
N GLY A 93 -3.15 -1.27 3.32
CA GLY A 93 -2.89 -2.36 2.39
C GLY A 93 -2.66 -3.71 3.05
N PHE A 94 -2.18 -4.67 2.26
CA PHE A 94 -1.96 -6.04 2.71
C PHE A 94 -0.61 -6.22 3.38
N VAL A 95 -0.59 -7.12 4.38
CA VAL A 95 0.60 -7.56 5.10
C VAL A 95 0.47 -9.07 5.36
N GLY A 96 1.53 -9.82 5.04
CA GLY A 96 1.55 -11.27 5.15
C GLY A 96 1.00 -12.02 3.93
N GLU A 97 0.61 -11.31 2.87
CA GLU A 97 0.13 -11.86 1.59
C GLU A 97 1.18 -12.73 0.91
N ALA A 98 2.45 -12.35 1.00
CA ALA A 98 3.58 -13.12 0.47
C ALA A 98 3.74 -14.50 1.15
N SER A 99 3.14 -14.68 2.34
CA SER A 99 3.20 -15.93 3.09
C SER A 99 1.97 -16.81 2.90
N VAL A 100 1.01 -16.42 2.05
CA VAL A 100 -0.23 -17.18 1.82
C VAL A 100 0.04 -18.61 1.37
N THR A 101 1.06 -18.86 0.56
CA THR A 101 1.44 -20.20 0.09
C THR A 101 2.64 -20.81 0.85
N SER A 102 3.25 -20.06 1.76
CA SER A 102 4.43 -20.48 2.51
C SER A 102 4.07 -21.30 3.74
N SER A 103 4.99 -22.15 4.20
CA SER A 103 4.86 -22.87 5.47
C SER A 103 5.21 -22.01 6.70
N ARG A 104 5.98 -20.95 6.50
CA ARG A 104 6.47 -20.05 7.56
C ARG A 104 6.45 -18.60 7.09
N TYR A 105 6.23 -17.66 8.02
CA TYR A 105 6.51 -16.26 7.74
C TYR A 105 8.01 -16.05 7.52
N HIS A 106 8.37 -15.24 6.53
CA HIS A 106 9.76 -14.97 6.14
C HIS A 106 10.35 -13.72 6.80
N CYS A 107 9.54 -12.96 7.53
CA CYS A 107 9.91 -11.74 8.24
C CYS A 107 8.97 -11.53 9.43
N ASP A 108 9.29 -10.59 10.31
CA ASP A 108 8.44 -10.15 11.39
C ASP A 108 7.50 -9.06 10.87
N GLY A 109 6.26 -9.04 11.38
CA GLY A 109 5.30 -7.95 11.20
C GLY A 109 5.00 -7.30 12.54
N ARG A 110 5.32 -6.00 12.68
CA ARG A 110 5.16 -5.26 13.93
C ARG A 110 4.47 -3.92 13.71
N THR A 111 3.56 -3.57 14.60
CA THR A 111 2.96 -2.22 14.64
C THR A 111 3.96 -1.21 15.18
N THR A 112 4.02 -0.02 14.57
CA THR A 112 4.81 1.11 15.10
C THR A 112 3.94 2.18 15.76
N LEU A 113 2.64 2.15 15.47
CA LEU A 113 1.61 3.01 16.02
C LEU A 113 0.43 2.15 16.51
N SER A 114 -0.53 2.75 17.24
CA SER A 114 -1.83 2.11 17.43
C SER A 114 -2.44 1.84 16.06
N THR A 115 -2.73 0.58 15.77
CA THR A 115 -3.03 0.10 14.42
C THR A 115 -4.28 -0.76 14.43
N ARG A 116 -5.21 -0.45 13.52
CA ARG A 116 -6.39 -1.26 13.26
C ARG A 116 -6.18 -2.07 11.99
N VAL A 117 -6.44 -3.36 12.08
CA VAL A 117 -6.31 -4.29 10.95
C VAL A 117 -7.57 -5.14 10.79
N THR A 118 -7.77 -5.66 9.57
CA THR A 118 -8.66 -6.79 9.33
C THR A 118 -7.80 -8.03 9.10
N LYS A 119 -8.02 -9.08 9.90
CA LYS A 119 -7.37 -10.39 9.76
C LYS A 119 -8.18 -11.26 8.81
N VAL A 120 -7.51 -11.89 7.85
CA VAL A 120 -8.10 -12.85 6.89
C VAL A 120 -7.45 -14.21 7.15
N PRO A 121 -8.24 -15.28 7.43
CA PRO A 121 -7.67 -16.59 7.74
C PRO A 121 -7.04 -17.21 6.48
N ILE A 122 -5.73 -17.47 6.54
CA ILE A 122 -4.94 -17.97 5.39
C ILE A 122 -5.46 -19.33 4.90
N GLN A 123 -5.89 -20.20 5.80
CA GLN A 123 -6.40 -21.50 5.40
C GLN A 123 -7.66 -21.40 4.52
N ALA A 124 -8.61 -20.56 4.92
CA ALA A 124 -9.83 -20.31 4.15
C ALA A 124 -9.51 -19.59 2.82
N LEU A 125 -8.57 -18.64 2.86
CA LEU A 125 -8.08 -17.94 1.66
C LEU A 125 -7.48 -18.92 0.65
N ARG A 126 -6.61 -19.83 1.09
CA ARG A 126 -6.04 -20.89 0.23
C ARG A 126 -7.10 -21.79 -0.38
N GLN A 127 -8.12 -22.14 0.38
CA GLN A 127 -9.23 -22.97 -0.11
C GLN A 127 -10.06 -22.22 -1.17
N ALA A 128 -10.35 -20.94 -0.93
CA ALA A 128 -11.06 -20.11 -1.89
C ALA A 128 -10.25 -19.92 -3.19
N LEU A 129 -8.93 -19.69 -3.11
CA LEU A 129 -8.04 -19.57 -4.28
C LEU A 129 -8.00 -20.85 -5.13
N LYS A 130 -8.20 -22.04 -4.53
CA LYS A 130 -8.27 -23.31 -5.27
C LYS A 130 -9.60 -23.53 -5.95
N ASN A 131 -10.70 -23.04 -5.39
CA ASN A 131 -12.03 -23.39 -5.79
C ASN A 131 -12.77 -22.29 -6.57
N ASP A 132 -12.29 -21.05 -6.53
CA ASP A 132 -12.91 -19.89 -7.19
C ASP A 132 -11.89 -19.25 -8.15
N VAL A 133 -12.03 -19.59 -9.44
CA VAL A 133 -11.15 -19.09 -10.50
C VAL A 133 -11.22 -17.57 -10.63
N ALA A 134 -12.41 -16.98 -10.56
CA ALA A 134 -12.57 -15.54 -10.67
C ALA A 134 -11.92 -14.80 -9.49
N PHE A 135 -11.95 -15.38 -8.29
CA PHE A 135 -11.20 -14.85 -7.15
C PHE A 135 -9.69 -15.00 -7.35
N ALA A 136 -9.22 -16.15 -7.84
CA ALA A 136 -7.80 -16.36 -8.11
C ALA A 136 -7.26 -15.35 -9.15
N GLU A 137 -8.03 -15.03 -10.19
CA GLU A 137 -7.68 -13.99 -11.16
C GLU A 137 -7.57 -12.59 -10.50
N ARG A 138 -8.55 -12.20 -9.65
CA ARG A 138 -8.48 -10.94 -8.91
C ARG A 138 -7.27 -10.90 -7.98
N TRP A 139 -6.95 -12.01 -7.33
CA TRP A 139 -5.79 -12.16 -6.46
C TRP A 139 -4.47 -11.98 -7.23
N ILE A 140 -4.33 -12.65 -8.37
CA ILE A 140 -3.16 -12.50 -9.26
C ILE A 140 -3.03 -11.04 -9.73
N ALA A 141 -4.13 -10.41 -10.13
CA ALA A 141 -4.12 -9.01 -10.53
C ALA A 141 -3.69 -8.07 -9.39
N MET A 142 -4.10 -8.35 -8.15
CA MET A 142 -3.67 -7.60 -6.97
C MET A 142 -2.17 -7.79 -6.75
N LEU A 143 -1.66 -9.02 -6.68
CA LEU A 143 -0.22 -9.30 -6.52
C LEU A 143 0.62 -8.70 -7.64
N SER A 144 0.13 -8.70 -8.88
CA SER A 144 0.81 -8.09 -10.02
C SER A 144 0.94 -6.57 -9.88
N ARG A 145 -0.03 -5.90 -9.24
CA ARG A 145 0.07 -4.48 -8.91
C ARG A 145 1.11 -4.24 -7.81
N GLU A 146 1.08 -5.04 -6.74
CA GLU A 146 2.06 -4.96 -5.66
C GLU A 146 3.50 -5.14 -6.18
N VAL A 147 3.74 -6.15 -7.01
CA VAL A 147 5.06 -6.38 -7.63
C VAL A 147 5.51 -5.17 -8.45
N ARG A 148 4.60 -4.55 -9.22
CA ARG A 148 4.95 -3.34 -9.97
C ARG A 148 5.30 -2.17 -9.06
N GLN A 149 4.55 -1.96 -7.99
CA GLN A 149 4.82 -0.89 -7.01
C GLN A 149 6.17 -1.12 -6.31
N LEU A 150 6.47 -2.34 -5.89
CA LEU A 150 7.76 -2.68 -5.29
C LEU A 150 8.93 -2.45 -6.26
N ARG A 151 8.75 -2.74 -7.55
CA ARG A 151 9.77 -2.45 -8.58
C ARG A 151 10.00 -0.95 -8.75
N LEU A 152 8.94 -0.15 -8.83
CA LEU A 152 9.03 1.31 -8.91
C LEU A 152 9.69 1.91 -7.67
N GLN A 153 9.39 1.38 -6.49
CA GLN A 153 10.03 1.79 -5.25
C GLN A 153 11.52 1.43 -5.25
N ASN A 154 11.89 0.22 -5.67
CA ASN A 154 13.29 -0.20 -5.76
C ASN A 154 14.07 0.64 -6.78
N GLU A 155 13.50 0.91 -7.96
CA GLU A 155 14.06 1.81 -8.97
C GLU A 155 14.29 3.19 -8.37
N ARG A 156 13.29 3.77 -7.70
CA ARG A 156 13.38 5.08 -7.04
C ARG A 156 14.50 5.11 -6.00
N LEU A 157 14.60 4.09 -5.16
CA LEU A 157 15.62 4.02 -4.10
C LEU A 157 17.03 3.81 -4.67
N SER A 158 17.18 3.30 -5.88
CA SER A 158 18.48 3.19 -6.57
C SER A 158 19.01 4.55 -7.06
N LEU A 159 18.14 5.57 -7.18
CA LEU A 159 18.57 6.91 -7.60
C LEU A 159 19.36 7.59 -6.48
N PRO A 160 20.58 8.11 -6.75
CA PRO A 160 21.45 8.64 -5.71
C PRO A 160 20.97 9.99 -5.14
N LYS A 161 20.32 10.82 -5.97
CA LYS A 161 19.89 12.17 -5.57
C LYS A 161 18.44 12.19 -5.10
N VAL A 162 18.19 12.86 -3.97
CA VAL A 162 16.83 13.05 -3.42
C VAL A 162 15.90 13.72 -4.43
N GLN A 163 16.40 14.66 -5.20
CA GLN A 163 15.64 15.35 -6.24
C GLN A 163 15.14 14.37 -7.31
N ASP A 164 16.00 13.46 -7.76
CA ASP A 164 15.66 12.46 -8.77
C ASP A 164 14.63 11.47 -8.23
N ARG A 165 14.76 11.05 -6.96
CA ARG A 165 13.76 10.22 -6.29
C ARG A 165 12.39 10.90 -6.22
N LEU A 166 12.36 12.20 -5.92
CA LEU A 166 11.12 12.97 -5.84
C LEU A 166 10.49 13.15 -7.21
N LEU A 167 11.27 13.48 -8.24
CA LEU A 167 10.79 13.59 -9.61
C LEU A 167 10.23 12.24 -10.12
N HIS A 168 10.97 11.15 -9.89
CA HIS A 168 10.51 9.80 -10.23
C HIS A 168 9.17 9.45 -9.53
N LEU A 169 8.99 9.82 -8.25
CA LEU A 169 7.73 9.61 -7.54
C LEU A 169 6.58 10.34 -8.23
N ILE A 170 6.76 11.64 -8.54
CA ILE A 170 5.73 12.45 -9.18
C ILE A 170 5.40 11.90 -10.58
N GLU A 171 6.40 11.43 -11.30
CA GLU A 171 6.27 10.87 -12.66
C GLU A 171 5.52 9.55 -12.68
N THR A 172 5.84 8.65 -11.75
CA THR A 172 5.35 7.26 -11.75
C THR A 172 4.06 7.05 -10.96
N GLU A 173 3.82 7.85 -9.92
CA GLU A 173 2.64 7.73 -9.05
C GLU A 173 1.68 8.92 -9.18
N GLY A 174 2.10 10.00 -9.84
CA GLY A 174 1.24 11.14 -10.13
C GLY A 174 0.32 10.89 -11.34
N THR A 175 -0.77 11.61 -11.40
CA THR A 175 -1.69 11.62 -12.55
C THR A 175 -1.46 12.88 -13.35
N GLY A 176 -1.09 12.74 -14.61
CA GLY A 176 -0.79 13.90 -15.47
C GLY A 176 0.36 14.77 -14.96
N GLY A 177 1.35 14.16 -14.29
CA GLY A 177 2.48 14.87 -13.69
C GLY A 177 2.15 15.59 -12.37
N ARG A 178 0.96 15.35 -11.79
CA ARG A 178 0.53 15.88 -10.50
C ARG A 178 0.43 14.76 -9.46
N TYR A 179 1.18 14.88 -8.38
CA TYR A 179 1.18 13.96 -7.25
C TYR A 179 0.48 14.60 -6.05
N ALA A 180 -0.57 13.93 -5.54
CA ALA A 180 -1.29 14.38 -4.36
C ALA A 180 -0.50 14.03 -3.08
N LEU A 181 -0.34 15.01 -2.19
CA LEU A 181 0.29 14.82 -0.88
C LEU A 181 -0.74 14.26 0.11
N THR A 182 -1.00 12.97 0.02
CA THR A 182 -1.96 12.26 0.90
C THR A 182 -1.39 11.96 2.29
N CYS A 183 -0.11 12.21 2.51
CA CYS A 183 0.59 12.01 3.77
C CYS A 183 1.44 13.24 4.13
N SER A 184 1.92 13.29 5.37
CA SER A 184 2.82 14.36 5.79
C SER A 184 4.16 14.32 5.02
N VAL A 185 4.80 15.47 4.87
CA VAL A 185 6.16 15.55 4.25
C VAL A 185 7.17 14.70 5.04
N LYS A 186 6.96 14.50 6.34
CA LYS A 186 7.78 13.60 7.16
C LYS A 186 7.61 12.13 6.76
N ASP A 187 6.39 11.72 6.43
CA ASP A 187 6.13 10.35 5.99
C ASP A 187 6.58 10.14 4.54
N LEU A 188 6.42 11.16 3.70
CA LEU A 188 7.00 11.17 2.35
C LEU A 188 8.54 11.04 2.38
N ALA A 189 9.22 11.69 3.33
CA ALA A 189 10.66 11.54 3.52
C ALA A 189 11.05 10.08 3.88
N LYS A 190 10.29 9.43 4.75
CA LYS A 190 10.48 7.99 5.06
C LYS A 190 10.29 7.11 3.82
N GLN A 191 9.24 7.38 3.01
CA GLN A 191 8.96 6.66 1.77
C GLN A 191 10.11 6.79 0.76
N LEU A 192 10.75 7.96 0.71
CA LEU A 192 11.90 8.23 -0.16
C LEU A 192 13.24 7.80 0.46
N ALA A 193 13.24 7.26 1.68
CA ALA A 193 14.42 6.87 2.46
C ALA A 193 15.43 8.03 2.60
N VAL A 194 14.93 9.22 3.00
CA VAL A 194 15.73 10.43 3.20
C VAL A 194 15.33 11.14 4.51
N THR A 195 16.16 12.07 4.98
CA THR A 195 15.77 12.91 6.11
C THR A 195 14.74 13.95 5.67
N HIS A 196 13.91 14.37 6.60
CA HIS A 196 12.89 15.39 6.40
C HIS A 196 13.50 16.72 5.88
N GLU A 197 14.63 17.13 6.46
CA GLU A 197 15.35 18.36 6.05
C GLU A 197 15.88 18.25 4.62
N SER A 198 16.42 17.06 4.26
CA SER A 198 16.93 16.81 2.90
C SER A 198 15.81 16.87 1.87
N LEU A 199 14.63 16.32 2.19
CA LEU A 199 13.46 16.40 1.32
C LEU A 199 12.98 17.86 1.18
N TYR A 200 12.85 18.61 2.28
CA TYR A 200 12.45 20.02 2.21
C TYR A 200 13.38 20.86 1.34
N ARG A 201 14.69 20.72 1.52
CA ARG A 201 15.68 21.40 0.68
C ARG A 201 15.56 21.02 -0.79
N SER A 202 15.28 19.74 -1.07
CA SER A 202 15.12 19.23 -2.44
C SER A 202 13.85 19.79 -3.09
N ILE A 203 12.73 19.86 -2.36
CA ILE A 203 11.49 20.47 -2.85
C ILE A 203 11.73 21.95 -3.15
N ALA A 204 12.30 22.71 -2.20
CA ALA A 204 12.58 24.12 -2.37
C ALA A 204 13.47 24.38 -3.61
N ARG A 205 14.53 23.58 -3.78
CA ARG A 205 15.43 23.70 -4.92
C ARG A 205 14.74 23.41 -6.25
N LEU A 206 13.89 22.37 -6.31
CA LEU A 206 13.14 22.03 -7.53
C LEU A 206 12.09 23.09 -7.89
N VAL A 207 11.48 23.73 -6.91
CA VAL A 207 10.56 24.88 -7.10
C VAL A 207 11.34 26.09 -7.62
N GLU A 208 12.48 26.43 -7.01
CA GLU A 208 13.35 27.53 -7.42
C GLU A 208 13.79 27.40 -8.90
N VAL A 209 14.21 26.20 -9.29
CA VAL A 209 14.62 25.94 -10.69
C VAL A 209 13.43 25.60 -11.61
N ARG A 210 12.20 25.79 -11.15
CA ARG A 210 10.95 25.62 -11.90
C ARG A 210 10.76 24.22 -12.52
N ARG A 211 11.32 23.18 -11.88
CA ARG A 211 11.12 21.79 -12.29
C ARG A 211 9.80 21.23 -11.74
N ILE A 212 9.38 21.71 -10.58
CA ILE A 212 8.09 21.39 -9.96
C ILE A 212 7.38 22.67 -9.50
N GLU A 213 6.07 22.56 -9.33
CA GLU A 213 5.25 23.49 -8.57
C GLU A 213 4.75 22.80 -7.31
N ARG A 214 4.73 23.52 -6.19
CA ARG A 214 4.18 23.05 -4.93
C ARG A 214 2.88 23.80 -4.62
N GLY A 215 1.78 23.10 -4.49
CA GLY A 215 0.55 23.56 -3.86
C GLY A 215 0.48 23.14 -2.40
N ASP A 216 -0.67 23.35 -1.76
CA ASP A 216 -0.89 23.00 -0.36
C ASP A 216 -0.90 21.48 -0.17
N ASP A 217 -1.55 20.75 -1.10
CA ASP A 217 -1.80 19.33 -1.04
C ASP A 217 -1.26 18.55 -2.27
N PHE A 218 -0.40 19.17 -3.09
CA PHE A 218 0.14 18.52 -4.29
C PHE A 218 1.52 19.02 -4.69
N LEU A 219 2.20 18.18 -5.50
CA LEU A 219 3.41 18.55 -6.26
C LEU A 219 3.12 18.29 -7.74
N THR A 220 3.48 19.24 -8.63
CA THR A 220 3.27 19.10 -10.07
C THR A 220 4.58 19.29 -10.82
N LEU A 221 4.87 18.40 -11.78
CA LEU A 221 5.98 18.58 -12.72
C LEU A 221 5.71 19.79 -13.61
N LYS A 222 6.70 20.64 -13.76
CA LYS A 222 6.72 21.68 -14.79
C LYS A 222 7.51 21.15 -15.97
N PHE A 223 6.81 20.83 -17.04
CA PHE A 223 7.46 20.56 -18.32
C PHE A 223 7.96 21.90 -18.85
N GLY A 224 9.28 22.11 -18.81
CA GLY A 224 9.89 23.27 -19.45
C GLY A 224 9.43 23.27 -20.92
N SER A 225 8.95 24.40 -21.41
CA SER A 225 8.76 24.67 -22.83
C SER A 225 10.13 24.74 -23.51
N THR A 226 10.82 23.63 -23.57
CA THR A 226 11.95 23.42 -24.47
C THR A 226 11.40 22.77 -25.72
N SER A 227 11.09 23.58 -26.74
CA SER A 227 11.06 23.14 -28.11
C SER A 227 12.49 22.72 -28.53
N GLY A 228 12.89 21.56 -28.02
CA GLY A 228 14.08 20.84 -28.42
C GLY A 228 13.65 19.44 -28.76
N LYS A 229 13.67 19.12 -30.06
CA LYS A 229 13.55 17.77 -30.56
C LYS A 229 14.42 16.86 -29.70
N ILE A 230 13.81 16.01 -28.92
CA ILE A 230 14.47 14.85 -28.36
C ILE A 230 14.48 13.85 -29.51
N ASP A 231 15.58 13.81 -30.28
CA ASP A 231 15.93 12.64 -31.03
C ASP A 231 16.16 11.50 -30.07
N ASP A 232 15.17 10.65 -29.89
CA ASP A 232 15.30 9.38 -29.17
C ASP A 232 16.09 8.40 -30.06
N PRO A 233 17.38 8.10 -29.71
CA PRO A 233 18.18 7.17 -30.50
C PRO A 233 17.71 5.71 -30.40
N ARG A 234 16.65 5.41 -29.66
CA ARG A 234 16.18 4.03 -29.41
C ARG A 234 15.09 3.54 -30.34
N HIS A 235 14.63 4.39 -31.32
CA HIS A 235 13.61 3.98 -32.28
C HIS A 235 14.16 3.62 -33.68
N LYS A 236 15.48 3.50 -33.83
CA LYS A 236 16.09 2.96 -35.05
C LYS A 236 16.79 1.65 -34.74
N SER A 237 16.08 0.59 -34.85
CA SER A 237 16.52 -0.75 -35.30
C SER A 237 15.67 -1.83 -34.64
N ALA A 238 14.86 -2.47 -35.38
CA ALA A 238 15.01 -3.85 -35.86
C ALA A 238 13.71 -4.37 -36.45
N VAL A 239 13.41 -3.90 -37.67
CA VAL A 239 12.68 -4.80 -38.56
C VAL A 239 13.76 -5.69 -39.20
N ARG A 240 14.11 -6.80 -38.54
CA ARG A 240 14.82 -7.90 -39.22
C ARG A 240 13.78 -8.78 -39.88
N THR A 241 13.67 -8.63 -41.17
CA THR A 241 13.03 -9.53 -42.12
C THR A 241 13.66 -10.92 -41.96
N ILE A 242 12.87 -11.89 -41.55
CA ILE A 242 13.24 -13.31 -41.54
C ILE A 242 13.08 -13.77 -43.00
N PRO A 243 14.11 -14.31 -43.67
CA PRO A 243 13.96 -14.88 -45.00
C PRO A 243 13.16 -16.18 -44.91
N ALA A 244 12.15 -16.31 -45.78
CA ALA A 244 11.40 -17.55 -45.96
C ALA A 244 12.34 -18.64 -46.46
N HIS A 245 12.48 -19.75 -45.74
CA HIS A 245 13.02 -20.98 -46.32
C HIS A 245 11.94 -21.61 -47.21
N ARG A 246 12.27 -21.70 -48.48
CA ARG A 246 11.69 -22.65 -49.42
C ARG A 246 12.52 -23.94 -49.27
N ASP A 247 11.82 -25.00 -48.96
CA ASP A 247 11.76 -26.31 -49.67
C ASP A 247 10.90 -27.25 -48.82
#